data_366397acbb52db2cb4e84f0de10b092a
#
_entry.id   366397acbb52db2cb4e84f0de10b092a
#
_cell.length_a   1.000
_cell.length_b   1.000
_cell.length_c   1.000
_cell.angle_alpha   90.00
_cell.angle_beta   90.00
_cell.angle_gamma   90.00
#
_symmetry.space_group_name_H-M   'P 1'
#
loop_
_entity.id
_entity.type
_entity.pdbx_description
1 polymer ?
#
loop_
_entity_poly.entity_id
_entity_poly.type
_entity_poly.pdbx_seq_one_letter_code
_entity_poly.pdbx_strand_id
1 'polypeptide(L)'
;MTAPGVMLSQRYRLTRRIAVGGMGEVWAADDVRLARVVACKILRPELTGDPEFLGRFRTEARITASLNHPGICAVYDYGEVSGGNHYLTGTAYLVMELISGESLSSVLNRLGRLSVGRTLDVLEQTGHALQQAHGQGLVHRDIKPGNLLITPGGQVKITDFGIAKVAHEAPVTRSGMVMGTAQYISPEQAAGRDATPASDIYSLGVVAYECLSGRLPFQSDNTVAIALAHVREAPPPLPEDVPAPIARLVMAMLAKDPAARFPNGEALARAAGQLRSGGPEPRPPAPRPTLIAPIAPANAARPAAPRSPAPARPTRAAAPTMAPPAVRSAPPPQYRPPPTPAPVSRSSGRRTGLSVLLAVLILLLAGLVLVVLNAVFGSMAM
;
A
#
# COMPACT_ATOMS: atom_id res chain seq x y z
N MET A 1 23.21 12.29 -8.91
CA MET A 1 22.16 11.92 -9.90
C MET A 1 22.46 10.53 -10.43
N THR A 2 21.45 9.69 -10.55
CA THR A 2 21.54 8.40 -11.23
C THR A 2 21.76 8.61 -12.72
N ALA A 3 22.70 7.88 -13.32
CA ALA A 3 23.06 7.97 -14.74
C ALA A 3 23.48 6.58 -15.26
N PRO A 4 23.43 6.35 -16.58
CA PRO A 4 24.02 5.15 -17.16
C PRO A 4 25.49 4.99 -16.76
N GLY A 5 25.89 3.74 -16.49
CA GLY A 5 27.25 3.39 -16.05
C GLY A 5 27.47 3.45 -14.53
N VAL A 6 26.56 4.05 -13.76
CA VAL A 6 26.65 4.06 -12.29
C VAL A 6 26.54 2.64 -11.75
N MET A 7 27.43 2.29 -10.80
CA MET A 7 27.45 1.00 -10.12
C MET A 7 26.81 1.09 -8.73
N LEU A 8 25.81 0.24 -8.48
CA LEU A 8 25.25 0.01 -7.15
C LEU A 8 25.98 -1.18 -6.51
N SER A 9 26.53 -0.96 -5.30
CA SER A 9 27.25 -1.99 -4.50
C SER A 9 28.26 -2.81 -5.31
N GLN A 10 28.93 -2.19 -6.30
CA GLN A 10 29.92 -2.82 -7.20
C GLN A 10 29.39 -4.08 -7.91
N ARG A 11 28.08 -4.18 -8.08
CA ARG A 11 27.42 -5.34 -8.69
C ARG A 11 26.41 -4.98 -9.77
N TYR A 12 25.60 -3.97 -9.58
CA TYR A 12 24.52 -3.62 -10.50
C TYR A 12 24.90 -2.37 -11.30
N ARG A 13 25.22 -2.52 -12.57
CA ARG A 13 25.57 -1.42 -13.46
C ARG A 13 24.32 -0.90 -14.14
N LEU A 14 23.89 0.32 -13.80
CA LEU A 14 22.74 0.98 -14.40
C LEU A 14 22.97 1.20 -15.91
N THR A 15 22.03 0.79 -16.73
CA THR A 15 22.13 0.90 -18.20
C THR A 15 21.15 1.90 -18.78
N ARG A 16 19.87 1.75 -18.49
CA ARG A 16 18.80 2.59 -19.03
C ARG A 16 17.71 2.83 -17.99
N ARG A 17 17.28 4.08 -17.85
CA ARG A 17 16.14 4.43 -17.00
C ARG A 17 14.85 3.96 -17.65
N ILE A 18 14.03 3.21 -16.92
CA ILE A 18 12.75 2.65 -17.36
C ILE A 18 11.62 3.58 -17.00
N ALA A 19 11.57 4.04 -15.72
CA ALA A 19 10.48 4.86 -15.21
C ALA A 19 10.97 5.80 -14.09
N VAL A 20 10.19 6.88 -13.89
CA VAL A 20 10.31 7.79 -12.74
C VAL A 20 8.97 7.82 -12.03
N GLY A 21 8.96 7.64 -10.72
CA GLY A 21 7.75 7.66 -9.91
C GLY A 21 7.90 8.49 -8.63
N GLY A 22 6.84 8.54 -7.83
CA GLY A 22 6.84 9.27 -6.56
C GLY A 22 7.88 8.79 -5.57
N MET A 23 8.21 7.49 -5.57
CA MET A 23 9.15 6.86 -4.64
C MET A 23 10.59 6.80 -5.15
N GLY A 24 10.84 7.08 -6.43
CA GLY A 24 12.18 6.98 -7.01
C GLY A 24 12.18 6.67 -8.49
N GLU A 25 13.27 6.09 -8.95
CA GLU A 25 13.52 5.74 -10.33
C GLU A 25 13.67 4.21 -10.48
N VAL A 26 13.18 3.68 -11.60
CA VAL A 26 13.40 2.28 -11.99
C VAL A 26 14.36 2.26 -13.18
N TRP A 27 15.43 1.49 -13.05
CA TRP A 27 16.48 1.34 -14.05
C TRP A 27 16.61 -0.11 -14.50
N ALA A 28 16.87 -0.33 -15.78
CA ALA A 28 17.50 -1.57 -16.23
C ALA A 28 18.97 -1.55 -15.78
N ALA A 29 19.48 -2.67 -15.31
CA ALA A 29 20.85 -2.80 -14.85
C ALA A 29 21.43 -4.18 -15.18
N ASP A 30 22.73 -4.25 -15.40
CA ASP A 30 23.47 -5.50 -15.54
C ASP A 30 23.92 -5.98 -14.15
N ASP A 31 23.48 -7.16 -13.70
CA ASP A 31 24.08 -7.89 -12.60
C ASP A 31 25.40 -8.53 -13.10
N VAL A 32 26.51 -7.83 -12.88
CA VAL A 32 27.83 -8.26 -13.40
C VAL A 32 28.35 -9.55 -12.78
N ARG A 33 27.80 -10.00 -11.63
CA ARG A 33 28.17 -11.25 -10.99
C ARG A 33 27.45 -12.46 -11.57
N LEU A 34 26.18 -12.29 -11.94
CA LEU A 34 25.33 -13.37 -12.46
C LEU A 34 25.09 -13.28 -13.97
N ALA A 35 25.72 -12.31 -14.66
CA ALA A 35 25.62 -12.08 -16.11
C ALA A 35 24.17 -12.05 -16.61
N ARG A 36 23.29 -11.33 -15.90
CA ARG A 36 21.88 -11.16 -16.24
C ARG A 36 21.45 -9.71 -16.16
N VAL A 37 20.38 -9.37 -16.88
CA VAL A 37 19.75 -8.06 -16.79
C VAL A 37 18.65 -8.09 -15.73
N VAL A 38 18.57 -7.04 -14.91
CA VAL A 38 17.63 -6.89 -13.80
C VAL A 38 17.00 -5.50 -13.83
N ALA A 39 15.92 -5.31 -13.08
CA ALA A 39 15.38 -3.99 -12.77
C ALA A 39 15.88 -3.55 -11.40
N CYS A 40 16.38 -2.30 -11.29
CA CYS A 40 16.78 -1.69 -10.02
C CYS A 40 15.86 -0.50 -9.73
N LYS A 41 15.06 -0.59 -8.66
CA LYS A 41 14.27 0.51 -8.13
C LYS A 41 15.08 1.25 -7.08
N ILE A 42 15.44 2.50 -7.38
CA ILE A 42 16.28 3.35 -6.54
C ILE A 42 15.39 4.36 -5.83
N LEU A 43 15.38 4.35 -4.50
CA LEU A 43 14.55 5.24 -3.70
C LEU A 43 15.06 6.67 -3.74
N ARG A 44 14.13 7.63 -3.58
CA ARG A 44 14.48 9.04 -3.42
C ARG A 44 15.20 9.27 -2.09
N PRO A 45 16.17 10.20 -2.04
CA PRO A 45 16.91 10.52 -0.81
C PRO A 45 16.00 10.98 0.34
N GLU A 46 14.89 11.66 0.02
CA GLU A 46 13.93 12.15 1.03
C GLU A 46 13.27 11.00 1.81
N LEU A 47 13.12 9.83 1.19
CA LEU A 47 12.56 8.64 1.82
C LEU A 47 13.59 7.86 2.62
N THR A 48 14.85 7.90 2.19
CA THR A 48 15.93 7.14 2.85
C THR A 48 16.47 7.86 4.08
N GLY A 49 16.13 9.12 4.29
CA GLY A 49 16.42 9.87 5.51
C GLY A 49 15.60 9.46 6.74
N ASP A 50 14.55 8.65 6.57
CA ASP A 50 13.71 8.16 7.65
C ASP A 50 14.08 6.70 8.00
N PRO A 51 14.69 6.43 9.18
CA PRO A 51 15.08 5.08 9.59
C PRO A 51 13.88 4.13 9.76
N GLU A 52 12.72 4.64 10.14
CA GLU A 52 11.51 3.84 10.33
C GLU A 52 10.97 3.38 8.96
N PHE A 53 10.97 4.28 7.98
CA PHE A 53 10.66 3.96 6.60
C PHE A 53 11.59 2.88 6.05
N LEU A 54 12.91 3.04 6.20
CA LEU A 54 13.88 2.05 5.73
C LEU A 54 13.72 0.69 6.41
N GLY A 55 13.43 0.69 7.72
CA GLY A 55 13.16 -0.55 8.46
C GLY A 55 11.96 -1.31 7.90
N ARG A 56 10.87 -0.62 7.62
CA ARG A 56 9.67 -1.19 7.00
C ARG A 56 9.94 -1.66 5.57
N PHE A 57 10.57 -0.81 4.76
CA PHE A 57 10.94 -1.15 3.38
C PHE A 57 11.80 -2.43 3.30
N ARG A 58 12.79 -2.57 4.20
CA ARG A 58 13.63 -3.77 4.30
C ARG A 58 12.83 -5.01 4.67
N THR A 59 11.89 -4.88 5.61
CA THR A 59 11.04 -5.99 6.07
C THR A 59 10.13 -6.46 4.93
N GLU A 60 9.47 -5.54 4.24
CA GLU A 60 8.58 -5.87 3.11
C GLU A 60 9.35 -6.42 1.91
N ALA A 61 10.55 -5.89 1.63
CA ALA A 61 11.43 -6.44 0.60
C ALA A 61 11.78 -7.92 0.89
N ARG A 62 12.03 -8.29 2.15
CA ARG A 62 12.29 -9.69 2.56
C ARG A 62 11.08 -10.57 2.38
N ILE A 63 9.89 -10.11 2.77
CA ILE A 63 8.64 -10.87 2.59
C ILE A 63 8.37 -11.06 1.09
N THR A 64 8.47 -9.99 0.29
CA THR A 64 8.26 -10.06 -1.16
C THR A 64 9.28 -10.99 -1.84
N ALA A 65 10.54 -11.00 -1.38
CA ALA A 65 11.57 -11.89 -1.90
C ALA A 65 11.30 -13.38 -1.61
N SER A 66 10.48 -13.70 -0.60
CA SER A 66 10.05 -15.07 -0.31
C SER A 66 8.90 -15.56 -1.20
N LEU A 67 8.23 -14.63 -1.91
CA LEU A 67 7.15 -14.99 -2.83
C LEU A 67 7.71 -15.62 -4.11
N ASN A 68 7.21 -16.80 -4.43
CA ASN A 68 7.53 -17.48 -5.69
C ASN A 68 6.23 -17.80 -6.42
N HIS A 69 5.88 -16.98 -7.41
CA HIS A 69 4.68 -17.16 -8.22
C HIS A 69 4.90 -16.52 -9.61
N PRO A 70 4.49 -17.16 -10.71
CA PRO A 70 4.71 -16.63 -12.06
C PRO A 70 4.02 -15.28 -12.32
N GLY A 71 2.94 -14.97 -11.61
CA GLY A 71 2.21 -13.69 -11.66
C GLY A 71 2.74 -12.63 -10.69
N ILE A 72 3.88 -12.83 -10.04
CA ILE A 72 4.51 -11.86 -9.13
C ILE A 72 5.90 -11.55 -9.66
N CYS A 73 6.27 -10.27 -9.69
CA CYS A 73 7.63 -9.83 -10.00
C CYS A 73 8.59 -10.32 -8.91
N ALA A 74 9.56 -11.15 -9.26
CA ALA A 74 10.52 -11.68 -8.31
C ALA A 74 11.46 -10.58 -7.79
N VAL A 75 11.67 -10.53 -6.48
CA VAL A 75 12.68 -9.69 -5.83
C VAL A 75 13.95 -10.52 -5.64
N TYR A 76 15.10 -9.99 -6.09
CA TYR A 76 16.37 -10.69 -6.08
C TYR A 76 17.32 -10.21 -5.00
N ASP A 77 17.29 -8.91 -4.69
CA ASP A 77 18.23 -8.30 -3.76
C ASP A 77 17.71 -6.97 -3.23
N TYR A 78 18.24 -6.56 -2.10
CA TYR A 78 18.05 -5.25 -1.49
C TYR A 78 19.42 -4.71 -1.07
N GLY A 79 19.67 -3.43 -1.27
CA GLY A 79 20.91 -2.82 -0.83
C GLY A 79 20.75 -1.36 -0.44
N GLU A 80 21.71 -0.91 0.36
CA GLU A 80 21.90 0.48 0.74
C GLU A 80 23.29 0.92 0.30
N VAL A 81 23.38 2.08 -0.34
CA VAL A 81 24.68 2.62 -0.77
C VAL A 81 25.28 3.41 0.38
N SER A 82 26.30 2.83 1.02
CA SER A 82 27.07 3.45 2.10
C SER A 82 28.45 3.85 1.56
N GLY A 83 28.64 5.13 1.23
CA GLY A 83 29.95 5.68 0.82
C GLY A 83 30.31 5.50 -0.66
N GLY A 84 31.33 6.23 -1.11
CA GLY A 84 32.01 6.08 -2.41
C GLY A 84 31.49 6.96 -3.55
N ASN A 85 30.23 7.31 -3.61
CA ASN A 85 29.72 8.30 -4.55
C ASN A 85 28.81 9.27 -3.77
N HIS A 86 29.22 10.52 -3.59
CA HIS A 86 28.50 11.55 -2.84
C HIS A 86 27.04 11.71 -3.26
N TYR A 87 26.70 11.37 -4.50
CA TYR A 87 25.34 11.52 -5.05
C TYR A 87 24.37 10.39 -4.69
N LEU A 88 24.88 9.23 -4.22
CA LEU A 88 24.09 8.04 -3.90
C LEU A 88 24.23 7.61 -2.43
N THR A 89 25.07 8.28 -1.64
CA THR A 89 25.27 7.93 -0.22
C THR A 89 23.94 8.07 0.53
N GLY A 90 23.59 7.02 1.28
CA GLY A 90 22.29 6.92 1.98
C GLY A 90 21.11 6.51 1.12
N THR A 91 21.34 6.13 -0.17
CA THR A 91 20.27 5.68 -1.06
C THR A 91 20.01 4.18 -0.87
N ALA A 92 18.75 3.78 -0.74
CA ALA A 92 18.35 2.37 -0.76
C ALA A 92 17.82 1.98 -2.15
N TYR A 93 17.99 0.72 -2.52
CA TYR A 93 17.53 0.20 -3.80
C TYR A 93 17.02 -1.24 -3.66
N LEU A 94 16.09 -1.61 -4.53
CA LEU A 94 15.55 -2.96 -4.67
C LEU A 94 15.92 -3.50 -6.04
N VAL A 95 16.42 -4.73 -6.11
CA VAL A 95 16.73 -5.43 -7.35
C VAL A 95 15.68 -6.48 -7.60
N MET A 96 15.10 -6.46 -8.78
CA MET A 96 13.98 -7.33 -9.13
C MET A 96 14.05 -7.82 -10.58
N GLU A 97 13.19 -8.73 -10.92
CA GLU A 97 12.99 -9.22 -12.27
C GLU A 97 12.74 -8.06 -13.24
N LEU A 98 13.51 -8.02 -14.34
CA LEU A 98 13.19 -7.15 -15.46
C LEU A 98 12.14 -7.83 -16.32
N ILE A 99 10.89 -7.36 -16.23
CA ILE A 99 9.78 -7.91 -16.98
C ILE A 99 9.77 -7.30 -18.39
N SER A 100 9.87 -8.15 -19.41
CA SER A 100 9.64 -7.75 -20.80
C SER A 100 8.15 -7.70 -21.06
N GLY A 101 7.57 -6.48 -21.06
CA GLY A 101 6.14 -6.27 -21.20
C GLY A 101 5.77 -4.80 -21.11
N GLU A 102 4.48 -4.51 -21.17
CA GLU A 102 3.95 -3.16 -20.99
C GLU A 102 2.98 -3.12 -19.80
N SER A 103 2.86 -1.97 -19.14
CA SER A 103 1.88 -1.82 -18.06
C SER A 103 0.45 -1.83 -18.63
N LEU A 104 -0.49 -2.37 -17.84
CA LEU A 104 -1.91 -2.32 -18.20
C LEU A 104 -2.38 -0.88 -18.42
N SER A 105 -1.79 0.12 -17.72
CA SER A 105 -2.09 1.53 -17.99
C SER A 105 -1.67 1.96 -19.40
N SER A 106 -0.50 1.50 -19.89
CA SER A 106 -0.08 1.78 -21.28
C SER A 106 -1.01 1.12 -22.28
N VAL A 107 -1.46 -0.11 -22.00
CA VAL A 107 -2.44 -0.82 -22.83
C VAL A 107 -3.76 -0.06 -22.88
N LEU A 108 -4.29 0.37 -21.74
CA LEU A 108 -5.54 1.13 -21.64
C LEU A 108 -5.44 2.49 -22.35
N ASN A 109 -4.33 3.21 -22.17
CA ASN A 109 -4.09 4.47 -22.88
C ASN A 109 -4.09 4.30 -24.41
N ARG A 110 -3.62 3.18 -24.92
CA ARG A 110 -3.57 2.87 -26.36
C ARG A 110 -4.89 2.36 -26.90
N LEU A 111 -5.60 1.52 -26.16
CA LEU A 111 -6.81 0.82 -26.64
C LEU A 111 -8.12 1.46 -26.16
N GLY A 112 -8.07 2.34 -25.15
CA GLY A 112 -9.22 2.91 -24.48
C GLY A 112 -9.88 1.95 -23.49
N ARG A 113 -10.17 0.71 -23.90
CA ARG A 113 -10.74 -0.36 -23.07
C ARG A 113 -10.28 -1.74 -23.53
N LEU A 114 -10.50 -2.74 -22.67
CA LEU A 114 -10.25 -4.14 -23.00
C LEU A 114 -11.54 -4.88 -23.37
N SER A 115 -11.40 -5.97 -24.11
CA SER A 115 -12.50 -6.93 -24.27
C SER A 115 -12.80 -7.63 -22.94
N VAL A 116 -14.02 -8.15 -22.80
CA VAL A 116 -14.45 -8.93 -21.64
C VAL A 116 -13.49 -10.10 -21.36
N GLY A 117 -13.13 -10.88 -22.39
CA GLY A 117 -12.20 -12.00 -22.24
C GLY A 117 -10.84 -11.59 -21.69
N ARG A 118 -10.25 -10.51 -22.19
CA ARG A 118 -8.97 -9.99 -21.69
C ARG A 118 -9.08 -9.47 -20.26
N THR A 119 -10.18 -8.83 -19.90
CA THR A 119 -10.42 -8.38 -18.52
C THR A 119 -10.52 -9.57 -17.57
N LEU A 120 -11.22 -10.63 -17.96
CA LEU A 120 -11.31 -11.86 -17.16
C LEU A 120 -9.94 -12.55 -17.01
N ASP A 121 -9.11 -12.58 -18.05
CA ASP A 121 -7.73 -13.08 -17.98
C ASP A 121 -6.91 -12.29 -16.94
N VAL A 122 -7.02 -10.97 -16.93
CA VAL A 122 -6.34 -10.10 -15.93
C VAL A 122 -6.84 -10.42 -14.54
N LEU A 123 -8.16 -10.54 -14.33
CA LEU A 123 -8.75 -10.84 -13.03
C LEU A 123 -8.31 -12.21 -12.50
N GLU A 124 -8.36 -13.24 -13.33
CA GLU A 124 -8.00 -14.61 -12.97
C GLU A 124 -6.52 -14.70 -12.55
N GLN A 125 -5.62 -14.22 -13.40
CA GLN A 125 -4.18 -14.29 -13.14
C GLN A 125 -3.77 -13.43 -11.94
N THR A 126 -4.31 -12.20 -11.83
CA THR A 126 -4.04 -11.31 -10.69
C THR A 126 -4.62 -11.89 -9.40
N GLY A 127 -5.81 -12.50 -9.45
CA GLY A 127 -6.44 -13.16 -8.31
C GLY A 127 -5.57 -14.28 -7.72
N HIS A 128 -5.02 -15.17 -8.57
CA HIS A 128 -4.10 -16.21 -8.13
C HIS A 128 -2.81 -15.64 -7.52
N ALA A 129 -2.23 -14.61 -8.14
CA ALA A 129 -1.03 -13.96 -7.63
C ALA A 129 -1.27 -13.28 -6.27
N LEU A 130 -2.39 -12.57 -6.10
CA LEU A 130 -2.80 -11.97 -4.82
C LEU A 130 -3.03 -13.03 -3.75
N GLN A 131 -3.66 -14.16 -4.11
CA GLN A 131 -3.84 -15.27 -3.16
C GLN A 131 -2.52 -15.77 -2.58
N GLN A 132 -1.49 -15.90 -3.41
CA GLN A 132 -0.15 -16.32 -2.97
C GLN A 132 0.44 -15.31 -1.97
N ALA A 133 0.33 -14.01 -2.24
CA ALA A 133 0.82 -12.97 -1.34
C ALA A 133 0.01 -12.92 -0.03
N HIS A 134 -1.31 -12.93 -0.12
CA HIS A 134 -2.22 -12.92 1.03
C HIS A 134 -2.01 -14.13 1.95
N GLY A 135 -1.72 -15.31 1.36
CA GLY A 135 -1.38 -16.53 2.10
C GLY A 135 -0.12 -16.41 2.96
N GLN A 136 0.76 -15.46 2.64
CA GLN A 136 1.96 -15.12 3.43
C GLN A 136 1.78 -13.85 4.28
N GLY A 137 0.55 -13.37 4.43
CA GLY A 137 0.23 -12.18 5.22
C GLY A 137 0.60 -10.86 4.54
N LEU A 138 0.97 -10.88 3.25
CA LEU A 138 1.32 -9.65 2.52
C LEU A 138 0.13 -9.13 1.72
N VAL A 139 -0.32 -7.92 2.03
CA VAL A 139 -1.33 -7.16 1.29
C VAL A 139 -0.64 -6.19 0.35
N HIS A 140 -1.07 -6.09 -0.90
CA HIS A 140 -0.41 -5.25 -1.91
C HIS A 140 -0.63 -3.75 -1.67
N ARG A 141 -1.85 -3.33 -1.29
CA ARG A 141 -2.25 -1.96 -0.92
C ARG A 141 -2.24 -0.91 -2.04
N ASP A 142 -1.72 -1.23 -3.23
CA ASP A 142 -1.58 -0.30 -4.37
C ASP A 142 -1.86 -0.98 -5.72
N ILE A 143 -2.89 -1.84 -5.78
CA ILE A 143 -3.32 -2.44 -7.05
C ILE A 143 -3.88 -1.33 -7.97
N LYS A 144 -3.25 -1.18 -9.13
CA LYS A 144 -3.62 -0.24 -10.19
C LYS A 144 -3.04 -0.69 -11.54
N PRO A 145 -3.51 -0.18 -12.67
CA PRO A 145 -3.02 -0.61 -14.00
C PRO A 145 -1.53 -0.42 -14.20
N GLY A 146 -0.91 0.59 -13.56
CA GLY A 146 0.53 0.82 -13.64
C GLY A 146 1.39 -0.28 -12.99
N ASN A 147 0.83 -1.01 -12.03
CA ASN A 147 1.52 -2.06 -11.29
C ASN A 147 1.19 -3.47 -11.81
N LEU A 148 0.41 -3.58 -12.90
CA LEU A 148 0.11 -4.82 -13.59
C LEU A 148 0.80 -4.81 -14.96
N LEU A 149 1.87 -5.60 -15.10
CA LEU A 149 2.60 -5.72 -16.35
C LEU A 149 2.10 -6.91 -17.14
N ILE A 150 1.88 -6.69 -18.45
CA ILE A 150 1.43 -7.73 -19.38
C ILE A 150 2.59 -8.07 -20.31
N THR A 151 3.04 -9.33 -20.26
CA THR A 151 4.09 -9.83 -21.15
C THR A 151 3.54 -10.06 -22.58
N PRO A 152 4.39 -10.18 -23.60
CA PRO A 152 3.95 -10.50 -24.96
C PRO A 152 3.15 -11.82 -25.06
N GLY A 153 3.40 -12.77 -24.14
CA GLY A 153 2.64 -14.02 -24.04
C GLY A 153 1.29 -13.88 -23.33
N GLY A 154 0.90 -12.68 -22.89
CA GLY A 154 -0.36 -12.43 -22.19
C GLY A 154 -0.34 -12.77 -20.70
N GLN A 155 0.84 -13.09 -20.13
CA GLN A 155 0.99 -13.28 -18.69
C GLN A 155 0.92 -11.94 -17.97
N VAL A 156 0.14 -11.90 -16.87
CA VAL A 156 0.06 -10.73 -15.99
C VAL A 156 1.03 -10.93 -14.82
N LYS A 157 1.85 -9.90 -14.54
CA LYS A 157 2.75 -9.86 -13.39
C LYS A 157 2.48 -8.64 -12.53
N ILE A 158 2.27 -8.86 -11.24
CA ILE A 158 2.14 -7.79 -10.24
C ILE A 158 3.54 -7.29 -9.87
N THR A 159 3.72 -5.98 -9.89
CA THR A 159 4.94 -5.29 -9.46
C THR A 159 4.64 -4.36 -8.29
N ASP A 160 5.68 -3.87 -7.63
CA ASP A 160 5.56 -2.82 -6.61
C ASP A 160 4.58 -3.16 -5.49
N PHE A 161 4.67 -4.39 -4.93
CA PHE A 161 4.01 -4.68 -3.66
C PHE A 161 4.29 -3.54 -2.69
N GLY A 162 3.30 -3.10 -1.97
CA GLY A 162 3.20 -1.82 -1.25
C GLY A 162 4.33 -1.44 -0.28
N ILE A 163 5.56 -1.84 -0.64
CA ILE A 163 6.83 -1.75 0.10
C ILE A 163 7.09 -0.36 0.72
N ALA A 164 6.35 0.66 0.32
CA ALA A 164 6.58 2.01 0.80
C ALA A 164 5.30 2.76 1.24
N LYS A 165 4.11 2.15 1.15
CA LYS A 165 2.86 2.83 1.54
C LYS A 165 2.58 2.81 3.05
N VAL A 166 3.13 1.86 3.79
CA VAL A 166 2.99 1.80 5.26
C VAL A 166 3.58 3.04 5.97
N ALA A 167 4.52 3.73 5.32
CA ALA A 167 5.13 4.94 5.87
C ALA A 167 4.27 6.20 5.74
N HIS A 168 3.25 6.19 4.88
CA HIS A 168 2.42 7.36 4.58
C HIS A 168 0.94 7.13 4.88
N GLU A 169 0.61 6.22 5.79
CA GLU A 169 -0.74 6.06 6.33
C GLU A 169 -1.15 7.22 7.27
N ALA A 170 -0.79 8.47 6.89
CA ALA A 170 -1.50 9.62 7.42
C ALA A 170 -2.87 9.66 6.73
N PRO A 171 -3.99 9.69 7.49
CA PRO A 171 -5.30 9.83 6.89
C PRO A 171 -5.30 11.04 5.96
N VAL A 172 -6.01 10.94 4.84
CA VAL A 172 -6.20 11.98 3.81
C VAL A 172 -6.44 13.39 4.39
N THR A 173 -6.79 13.47 5.67
CA THR A 173 -7.19 14.68 6.38
C THR A 173 -6.05 15.50 7.01
N ARG A 174 -4.82 14.96 7.18
CA ARG A 174 -3.78 15.67 7.96
C ARG A 174 -2.81 16.54 7.16
N SER A 175 -2.58 16.29 5.89
CA SER A 175 -1.59 17.08 5.11
C SER A 175 -2.06 17.58 3.74
N GLY A 176 -3.28 17.29 3.30
CA GLY A 176 -3.78 17.72 1.98
C GLY A 176 -3.02 17.15 0.78
N MET A 177 -1.95 16.41 1.01
CA MET A 177 -1.17 15.74 -0.02
C MET A 177 -1.43 14.25 -0.01
N VAL A 178 -2.44 13.80 -0.75
CA VAL A 178 -2.53 12.41 -1.19
C VAL A 178 -1.50 12.24 -2.30
N MET A 179 -0.29 11.86 -1.92
CA MET A 179 0.76 11.53 -2.89
C MET A 179 0.49 10.13 -3.41
N GLY A 180 -0.16 10.04 -4.56
CA GLY A 180 -0.47 8.77 -5.21
C GLY A 180 -1.96 8.59 -5.47
N THR A 181 -2.25 7.70 -6.33
CA THR A 181 -3.49 7.46 -7.05
C THR A 181 -4.68 7.15 -6.13
N ALA A 182 -5.40 8.16 -5.63
CA ALA A 182 -6.67 7.97 -4.91
C ALA A 182 -7.74 7.27 -5.77
N GLN A 183 -7.52 7.18 -7.07
CA GLN A 183 -8.42 6.61 -8.08
C GLN A 183 -8.74 5.12 -7.87
N TYR A 184 -7.85 4.36 -7.22
CA TYR A 184 -7.99 2.91 -6.99
C TYR A 184 -8.04 2.56 -5.50
N ILE A 185 -8.16 3.55 -4.62
CA ILE A 185 -8.13 3.35 -3.17
C ILE A 185 -9.38 2.59 -2.70
N SER A 186 -9.22 1.65 -1.77
CA SER A 186 -10.37 0.99 -1.16
C SER A 186 -11.08 1.89 -0.14
N PRO A 187 -12.39 1.68 0.13
CA PRO A 187 -13.14 2.47 1.11
C PRO A 187 -12.51 2.48 2.50
N GLU A 188 -11.98 1.34 2.95
CA GLU A 188 -11.30 1.21 4.24
C GLU A 188 -10.00 2.02 4.30
N GLN A 189 -9.19 1.99 3.24
CA GLN A 189 -7.97 2.80 3.15
C GLN A 189 -8.29 4.30 3.08
N ALA A 190 -9.31 4.69 2.29
CA ALA A 190 -9.76 6.07 2.21
C ALA A 190 -10.30 6.59 3.56
N ALA A 191 -10.86 5.70 4.39
CA ALA A 191 -11.30 5.99 5.75
C ALA A 191 -10.16 5.91 6.80
N GLY A 192 -8.89 5.70 6.40
CA GLY A 192 -7.74 5.59 7.31
C GLY A 192 -7.73 4.31 8.14
N ARG A 193 -8.40 3.26 7.68
CA ARG A 193 -8.36 1.92 8.29
C ARG A 193 -7.31 1.07 7.59
N ASP A 194 -6.84 0.04 8.29
CA ASP A 194 -5.85 -0.88 7.75
C ASP A 194 -6.33 -1.57 6.47
N ALA A 195 -5.44 -1.68 5.50
CA ALA A 195 -5.68 -2.44 4.29
C ALA A 195 -5.67 -3.94 4.58
N THR A 196 -6.58 -4.65 3.96
CA THR A 196 -6.76 -6.10 4.09
C THR A 196 -6.70 -6.76 2.70
N PRO A 197 -6.66 -8.10 2.59
CA PRO A 197 -6.82 -8.78 1.31
C PRO A 197 -8.03 -8.32 0.51
N ALA A 198 -9.14 -7.99 1.17
CA ALA A 198 -10.34 -7.45 0.53
C ALA A 198 -10.14 -6.04 -0.06
N SER A 199 -9.14 -5.29 0.43
CA SER A 199 -8.78 -3.99 -0.15
C SER A 199 -8.17 -4.16 -1.54
N ASP A 200 -7.28 -5.14 -1.73
CA ASP A 200 -6.70 -5.47 -3.04
C ASP A 200 -7.77 -5.95 -4.03
N ILE A 201 -8.77 -6.73 -3.54
CA ILE A 201 -9.92 -7.17 -4.35
C ILE A 201 -10.74 -5.96 -4.83
N TYR A 202 -10.99 -4.97 -3.97
CA TYR A 202 -11.68 -3.74 -4.35
C TYR A 202 -10.90 -2.96 -5.40
N SER A 203 -9.61 -2.72 -5.17
CA SER A 203 -8.74 -1.99 -6.11
C SER A 203 -8.67 -2.69 -7.47
N LEU A 204 -8.60 -4.03 -7.48
CA LEU A 204 -8.68 -4.82 -8.71
C LEU A 204 -10.06 -4.72 -9.37
N GLY A 205 -11.13 -4.56 -8.59
CA GLY A 205 -12.48 -4.25 -9.08
C GLY A 205 -12.54 -2.91 -9.82
N VAL A 206 -11.84 -1.88 -9.29
CA VAL A 206 -11.72 -0.57 -9.97
C VAL A 206 -10.96 -0.72 -11.28
N VAL A 207 -9.87 -1.48 -11.29
CA VAL A 207 -9.12 -1.81 -12.53
C VAL A 207 -10.01 -2.51 -13.55
N ALA A 208 -10.79 -3.50 -13.13
CA ALA A 208 -11.71 -4.22 -14.02
C ALA A 208 -12.81 -3.32 -14.58
N TYR A 209 -13.35 -2.43 -13.75
CA TYR A 209 -14.32 -1.43 -14.18
C TYR A 209 -13.74 -0.54 -15.27
N GLU A 210 -12.52 -0.02 -15.07
CA GLU A 210 -11.81 0.80 -16.05
C GLU A 210 -11.51 0.01 -17.33
N CYS A 211 -11.06 -1.23 -17.22
CA CYS A 211 -10.81 -2.10 -18.38
C CYS A 211 -12.06 -2.27 -19.26
N LEU A 212 -13.24 -2.43 -18.66
CA LEU A 212 -14.49 -2.69 -19.38
C LEU A 212 -15.15 -1.41 -19.88
N SER A 213 -15.10 -0.33 -19.11
CA SER A 213 -15.80 0.92 -19.44
C SER A 213 -14.93 1.96 -20.14
N GLY A 214 -13.59 1.84 -20.06
CA GLY A 214 -12.64 2.84 -20.55
C GLY A 214 -12.55 4.08 -19.65
N ARG A 215 -13.18 4.07 -18.48
CA ARG A 215 -13.19 5.18 -17.52
C ARG A 215 -13.21 4.69 -16.08
N LEU A 216 -12.70 5.49 -15.16
CA LEU A 216 -12.80 5.22 -13.73
C LEU A 216 -14.24 5.37 -13.23
N PRO A 217 -14.64 4.60 -12.18
CA PRO A 217 -15.98 4.72 -11.59
C PRO A 217 -16.21 6.07 -10.93
N PHE A 218 -15.17 6.68 -10.37
CA PHE A 218 -15.24 7.99 -9.72
C PHE A 218 -14.13 8.89 -10.26
N GLN A 219 -14.48 10.11 -10.67
CA GLN A 219 -13.58 11.08 -11.27
C GLN A 219 -13.85 12.46 -10.67
N SER A 220 -12.79 13.18 -10.31
CA SER A 220 -12.82 14.56 -9.86
C SER A 220 -11.41 15.14 -9.95
N ASP A 221 -11.30 16.45 -10.11
CA ASP A 221 -10.01 17.17 -9.99
C ASP A 221 -9.53 17.22 -8.53
N ASN A 222 -10.40 16.94 -7.57
CA ASN A 222 -10.09 16.91 -6.15
C ASN A 222 -9.91 15.46 -5.65
N THR A 223 -8.70 15.12 -5.26
CA THR A 223 -8.32 13.80 -4.74
C THR A 223 -9.13 13.40 -3.49
N VAL A 224 -9.52 14.37 -2.64
CA VAL A 224 -10.35 14.11 -1.45
C VAL A 224 -11.77 13.74 -1.87
N ALA A 225 -12.31 14.39 -2.91
CA ALA A 225 -13.64 14.05 -3.44
C ALA A 225 -13.65 12.63 -4.01
N ILE A 226 -12.59 12.21 -4.73
CA ILE A 226 -12.45 10.83 -5.21
C ILE A 226 -12.44 9.85 -4.03
N ALA A 227 -11.64 10.11 -2.99
CA ALA A 227 -11.58 9.25 -1.81
C ALA A 227 -12.94 9.12 -1.11
N LEU A 228 -13.68 10.24 -0.98
CA LEU A 228 -15.03 10.24 -0.40
C LEU A 228 -16.03 9.47 -1.27
N ALA A 229 -15.94 9.56 -2.59
CA ALA A 229 -16.77 8.80 -3.51
C ALA A 229 -16.52 7.28 -3.35
N HIS A 230 -15.26 6.86 -3.22
CA HIS A 230 -14.93 5.46 -2.91
C HIS A 230 -15.58 4.99 -1.60
N VAL A 231 -15.71 5.85 -0.59
CA VAL A 231 -16.35 5.51 0.70
C VAL A 231 -17.88 5.48 0.60
N ARG A 232 -18.50 6.44 -0.11
CA ARG A 232 -19.93 6.74 0.03
C ARG A 232 -20.77 6.46 -1.20
N GLU A 233 -20.22 6.61 -2.40
CA GLU A 233 -20.99 6.59 -3.63
C GLU A 233 -21.04 5.20 -4.24
N ALA A 234 -22.20 4.80 -4.76
CA ALA A 234 -22.32 3.60 -5.57
C ALA A 234 -21.59 3.83 -6.91
N PRO A 235 -20.80 2.86 -7.40
CA PRO A 235 -20.22 2.97 -8.72
C PRO A 235 -21.33 3.01 -9.78
N PRO A 236 -21.20 3.84 -10.83
CA PRO A 236 -22.13 3.83 -11.95
C PRO A 236 -22.23 2.43 -12.59
N PRO A 237 -23.35 2.09 -13.24
CA PRO A 237 -23.44 0.84 -13.99
C PRO A 237 -22.39 0.78 -15.09
N LEU A 238 -21.91 -0.43 -15.38
CA LEU A 238 -21.06 -0.68 -16.54
C LEU A 238 -21.86 -0.49 -17.84
N PRO A 239 -21.19 -0.22 -18.99
CA PRO A 239 -21.83 -0.09 -20.29
C PRO A 239 -22.71 -1.32 -20.62
N GLU A 240 -23.79 -1.10 -21.39
CA GLU A 240 -24.79 -2.15 -21.74
C GLU A 240 -24.19 -3.29 -22.57
N ASP A 241 -23.08 -3.04 -23.29
CA ASP A 241 -22.36 -4.06 -24.06
C ASP A 241 -21.56 -5.04 -23.17
N VAL A 242 -21.48 -4.78 -21.85
CA VAL A 242 -20.84 -5.70 -20.89
C VAL A 242 -21.90 -6.72 -20.42
N PRO A 243 -21.66 -8.03 -20.61
CA PRO A 243 -22.61 -9.06 -20.19
C PRO A 243 -22.95 -8.97 -18.69
N ALA A 244 -24.23 -9.12 -18.34
CA ALA A 244 -24.72 -8.97 -16.99
C ALA A 244 -23.97 -9.80 -15.91
N PRO A 245 -23.54 -11.08 -16.16
CA PRO A 245 -22.74 -11.82 -15.19
C PRO A 245 -21.40 -11.16 -14.90
N ILE A 246 -20.76 -10.57 -15.91
CA ILE A 246 -19.48 -9.87 -15.77
C ILE A 246 -19.65 -8.57 -14.97
N ALA A 247 -20.71 -7.82 -15.30
CA ALA A 247 -21.04 -6.61 -14.55
C ALA A 247 -21.26 -6.92 -13.06
N ARG A 248 -22.02 -8.00 -12.75
CA ARG A 248 -22.25 -8.43 -11.36
C ARG A 248 -20.96 -8.84 -10.64
N LEU A 249 -20.04 -9.55 -11.32
CA LEU A 249 -18.73 -9.89 -10.76
C LEU A 249 -17.99 -8.62 -10.32
N VAL A 250 -17.86 -7.65 -11.22
CA VAL A 250 -17.14 -6.39 -10.95
C VAL A 250 -17.83 -5.58 -9.85
N MET A 251 -19.17 -5.47 -9.88
CA MET A 251 -19.93 -4.75 -8.84
C MET A 251 -19.81 -5.42 -7.47
N ALA A 252 -19.71 -6.74 -7.39
CA ALA A 252 -19.43 -7.46 -6.14
C ALA A 252 -18.04 -7.14 -5.60
N MET A 253 -17.02 -7.01 -6.47
CA MET A 253 -15.68 -6.55 -6.04
C MET A 253 -15.70 -5.12 -5.52
N LEU A 254 -16.56 -4.25 -6.07
CA LEU A 254 -16.70 -2.84 -5.69
C LEU A 254 -17.65 -2.60 -4.50
N ALA A 255 -18.13 -3.66 -3.84
CA ALA A 255 -18.92 -3.53 -2.64
C ALA A 255 -18.19 -2.73 -1.56
N LYS A 256 -18.89 -1.80 -0.87
CA LYS A 256 -18.26 -0.93 0.14
C LYS A 256 -17.89 -1.71 1.40
N ASP A 257 -18.73 -2.65 1.80
CA ASP A 257 -18.41 -3.58 2.88
C ASP A 257 -17.39 -4.64 2.40
N PRO A 258 -16.19 -4.74 3.02
CA PRO A 258 -15.21 -5.77 2.68
C PRO A 258 -15.77 -7.20 2.78
N ALA A 259 -16.72 -7.45 3.70
CA ALA A 259 -17.31 -8.78 3.91
C ALA A 259 -18.28 -9.19 2.78
N ALA A 260 -18.78 -8.24 2.00
CA ALA A 260 -19.63 -8.49 0.82
C ALA A 260 -18.81 -8.77 -0.46
N ARG A 261 -17.48 -8.63 -0.41
CA ARG A 261 -16.57 -8.92 -1.53
C ARG A 261 -16.18 -10.39 -1.55
N PHE A 262 -15.42 -10.80 -2.57
CA PHE A 262 -14.80 -12.13 -2.60
C PHE A 262 -13.87 -12.31 -1.38
N PRO A 263 -13.92 -13.47 -0.70
CA PRO A 263 -13.19 -13.67 0.56
C PRO A 263 -11.67 -13.71 0.37
N ASN A 264 -11.20 -14.03 -0.84
CA ASN A 264 -9.77 -14.12 -1.18
C ASN A 264 -9.56 -14.13 -2.70
N GLY A 265 -8.30 -14.03 -3.11
CA GLY A 265 -7.91 -14.01 -4.52
C GLY A 265 -8.28 -15.28 -5.29
N GLU A 266 -8.23 -16.45 -4.64
CA GLU A 266 -8.59 -17.74 -5.24
C GLU A 266 -10.09 -17.80 -5.60
N ALA A 267 -10.96 -17.32 -4.72
CA ALA A 267 -12.40 -17.29 -4.99
C ALA A 267 -12.72 -16.36 -6.18
N LEU A 268 -12.05 -15.21 -6.27
CA LEU A 268 -12.16 -14.29 -7.41
C LEU A 268 -11.64 -14.92 -8.70
N ALA A 269 -10.43 -15.51 -8.67
CA ALA A 269 -9.81 -16.11 -9.84
C ALA A 269 -10.69 -17.24 -10.41
N ARG A 270 -11.22 -18.09 -9.55
CA ARG A 270 -12.14 -19.17 -9.94
C ARG A 270 -13.42 -18.62 -10.57
N ALA A 271 -13.98 -17.55 -9.99
CA ALA A 271 -15.18 -16.91 -10.53
C ALA A 271 -14.92 -16.31 -11.93
N ALA A 272 -13.79 -15.63 -12.11
CA ALA A 272 -13.39 -15.08 -13.39
C ALA A 272 -13.14 -16.17 -14.44
N GLY A 273 -12.43 -17.24 -14.08
CA GLY A 273 -12.16 -18.39 -14.95
C GLY A 273 -13.43 -19.14 -15.38
N GLN A 274 -14.41 -19.32 -14.48
CA GLN A 274 -15.71 -19.91 -14.80
C GLN A 274 -16.48 -19.06 -15.83
N LEU A 275 -16.54 -17.74 -15.63
CA LEU A 275 -17.20 -16.85 -16.60
C LEU A 275 -16.48 -16.81 -17.93
N ARG A 276 -15.15 -16.87 -17.95
CA ARG A 276 -14.34 -16.91 -19.18
C ARG A 276 -14.59 -18.19 -20.00
N SER A 277 -14.78 -19.31 -19.33
CA SER A 277 -15.08 -20.61 -19.99
C SER A 277 -16.55 -20.82 -20.35
N GLY A 278 -17.43 -19.80 -20.14
CA GLY A 278 -18.87 -19.93 -20.37
C GLY A 278 -19.58 -20.82 -19.33
N GLY A 279 -18.96 -21.05 -18.18
CA GLY A 279 -19.53 -21.80 -17.08
C GLY A 279 -20.68 -21.09 -16.37
N PRO A 280 -21.35 -21.76 -15.41
CA PRO A 280 -22.42 -21.16 -14.64
C PRO A 280 -21.92 -19.94 -13.85
N GLU A 281 -22.81 -18.97 -13.67
CA GLU A 281 -22.51 -17.74 -12.94
C GLU A 281 -22.09 -18.05 -11.49
N PRO A 282 -20.92 -17.56 -11.06
CA PRO A 282 -20.49 -17.73 -9.68
C PRO A 282 -21.43 -16.94 -8.76
N ARG A 283 -21.94 -17.58 -7.72
CA ARG A 283 -22.75 -16.93 -6.70
C ARG A 283 -21.82 -16.05 -5.85
N PRO A 284 -22.05 -14.72 -5.75
CA PRO A 284 -21.31 -13.89 -4.80
C PRO A 284 -21.47 -14.46 -3.38
N PRO A 285 -20.50 -14.28 -2.49
CA PRO A 285 -20.66 -14.67 -1.10
C PRO A 285 -21.90 -14.01 -0.54
N ALA A 286 -22.80 -14.81 0.04
CA ALA A 286 -23.96 -14.27 0.74
C ALA A 286 -23.44 -13.34 1.87
N PRO A 287 -24.03 -12.15 2.05
CA PRO A 287 -23.66 -11.30 3.17
C PRO A 287 -23.83 -12.12 4.45
N ARG A 288 -22.78 -12.23 5.24
CA ARG A 288 -22.89 -12.88 6.54
C ARG A 288 -23.91 -12.08 7.35
N PRO A 289 -24.96 -12.73 7.89
CA PRO A 289 -25.87 -12.03 8.78
C PRO A 289 -25.03 -11.44 9.91
N THR A 290 -25.05 -10.13 10.03
CA THR A 290 -24.51 -9.45 11.20
C THR A 290 -25.32 -9.96 12.37
N LEU A 291 -24.77 -10.90 13.12
CA LEU A 291 -25.32 -11.29 14.42
C LEU A 291 -25.20 -10.04 15.30
N ILE A 292 -26.20 -9.18 15.23
CA ILE A 292 -26.45 -8.20 16.28
C ILE A 292 -26.78 -9.06 17.49
N ALA A 293 -25.76 -9.29 18.33
CA ALA A 293 -26.02 -9.90 19.64
C ALA A 293 -27.10 -9.04 20.30
N PRO A 294 -28.23 -9.63 20.73
CA PRO A 294 -29.21 -8.84 21.44
C PRO A 294 -28.56 -8.25 22.67
N ILE A 295 -28.60 -6.92 22.79
CA ILE A 295 -28.20 -6.22 24.01
C ILE A 295 -29.14 -6.74 25.09
N ALA A 296 -28.63 -7.66 25.92
CA ALA A 296 -29.37 -8.12 27.09
C ALA A 296 -29.66 -6.90 27.97
N PRO A 297 -30.93 -6.64 28.35
CA PRO A 297 -31.23 -5.55 29.27
C PRO A 297 -30.47 -5.74 30.57
N ALA A 298 -29.81 -4.68 31.04
CA ALA A 298 -29.10 -4.67 32.30
C ALA A 298 -30.01 -5.19 33.41
N ASN A 299 -29.66 -6.34 33.96
CA ASN A 299 -30.46 -7.12 34.85
C ASN A 299 -30.57 -6.39 36.20
N ALA A 300 -31.80 -6.10 36.58
CA ALA A 300 -32.17 -5.64 37.91
C ALA A 300 -31.70 -6.66 38.98
N ALA A 301 -31.01 -6.15 40.00
CA ALA A 301 -30.47 -6.93 41.11
C ALA A 301 -31.52 -7.91 41.70
N ARG A 302 -31.25 -9.20 41.61
CA ARG A 302 -32.02 -10.25 42.27
C ARG A 302 -31.50 -10.42 43.69
N PRO A 303 -32.35 -10.39 44.75
CA PRO A 303 -31.89 -10.59 46.12
C PRO A 303 -31.30 -11.99 46.32
N ALA A 304 -30.17 -12.07 47.00
CA ALA A 304 -29.48 -13.32 47.33
C ALA A 304 -30.31 -14.14 48.32
N ALA A 305 -30.60 -15.40 47.98
CA ALA A 305 -31.15 -16.40 48.92
C ALA A 305 -30.06 -16.94 49.86
N PRO A 306 -30.40 -17.27 51.11
CA PRO A 306 -29.40 -17.73 52.11
C PRO A 306 -28.88 -19.13 51.73
N ARG A 307 -27.56 -19.28 51.79
CA ARG A 307 -26.86 -20.55 51.55
C ARG A 307 -26.92 -21.41 52.81
N SER A 308 -27.46 -22.63 52.71
CA SER A 308 -27.34 -23.69 53.73
C SER A 308 -25.93 -24.29 53.74
N PRO A 309 -25.39 -24.66 54.89
CA PRO A 309 -24.03 -25.25 55.01
C PRO A 309 -23.98 -26.66 54.47
N ALA A 310 -22.94 -26.96 53.68
CA ALA A 310 -22.64 -28.31 53.18
C ALA A 310 -21.98 -29.21 54.27
N PRO A 311 -22.27 -30.53 54.27
CA PRO A 311 -21.72 -31.44 55.24
C PRO A 311 -20.23 -31.72 55.02
N ALA A 312 -19.47 -31.83 56.11
CA ALA A 312 -18.04 -32.12 56.14
C ALA A 312 -17.71 -33.52 55.63
N ARG A 313 -16.71 -33.63 54.80
CA ARG A 313 -16.15 -34.87 54.22
C ARG A 313 -15.01 -35.35 55.14
N PRO A 314 -14.91 -36.68 55.47
CA PRO A 314 -13.91 -37.16 56.39
C PRO A 314 -12.50 -37.15 55.78
N THR A 315 -11.53 -36.76 56.62
CA THR A 315 -10.10 -36.75 56.38
C THR A 315 -9.53 -38.16 56.29
N ARG A 316 -8.88 -38.46 55.17
CA ARG A 316 -8.07 -39.68 54.99
C ARG A 316 -6.60 -39.32 55.30
N ALA A 317 -5.99 -40.11 56.18
CA ALA A 317 -4.61 -39.96 56.65
C ALA A 317 -3.58 -39.99 55.52
N ALA A 318 -2.61 -39.08 55.59
CA ALA A 318 -1.49 -38.94 54.68
C ALA A 318 -0.36 -39.92 55.02
N ALA A 319 0.22 -40.56 54.01
CA ALA A 319 1.51 -41.25 54.08
C ALA A 319 2.64 -40.23 53.74
N PRO A 320 3.84 -40.38 54.29
CA PRO A 320 4.91 -39.41 54.11
C PRO A 320 5.59 -39.58 52.76
N THR A 321 5.58 -38.53 51.96
CA THR A 321 6.35 -38.43 50.69
C THR A 321 7.60 -37.59 50.93
N MET A 322 8.76 -38.13 50.58
CA MET A 322 10.06 -37.46 50.64
C MET A 322 10.10 -36.21 49.76
N ALA A 323 10.64 -35.13 50.32
CA ALA A 323 10.85 -33.88 49.63
C ALA A 323 12.03 -33.95 48.63
N PRO A 324 11.91 -33.44 47.41
CA PRO A 324 13.05 -33.22 46.55
C PRO A 324 13.85 -31.97 46.98
N PRO A 325 15.17 -31.86 46.66
CA PRO A 325 16.03 -30.81 47.13
C PRO A 325 15.65 -29.43 46.55
N ALA A 326 15.72 -28.42 47.41
CA ALA A 326 15.42 -27.04 47.10
C ALA A 326 16.40 -26.46 46.04
N VAL A 327 15.87 -26.13 44.88
CA VAL A 327 16.58 -25.29 43.92
C VAL A 327 16.49 -23.83 44.42
N ARG A 328 17.64 -23.25 44.74
CA ARG A 328 17.75 -21.83 45.10
C ARG A 328 17.41 -20.99 43.86
N SER A 329 16.28 -20.34 43.88
CA SER A 329 15.91 -19.31 42.90
C SER A 329 16.81 -18.10 43.08
N ALA A 330 17.51 -17.69 42.00
CA ALA A 330 18.22 -16.43 41.98
C ALA A 330 17.21 -15.27 42.03
N PRO A 331 17.52 -14.16 42.71
CA PRO A 331 16.64 -13.00 42.75
C PRO A 331 16.49 -12.39 41.35
N PRO A 332 15.31 -11.85 41.00
CA PRO A 332 15.09 -11.19 39.73
C PRO A 332 16.01 -9.97 39.56
N PRO A 333 16.49 -9.67 38.33
CA PRO A 333 17.31 -8.50 38.10
C PRO A 333 16.53 -7.23 38.47
N GLN A 334 17.14 -6.39 39.31
CA GLN A 334 16.59 -5.08 39.64
C GLN A 334 16.60 -4.17 38.42
N TYR A 335 15.41 -3.72 38.00
CA TYR A 335 15.24 -2.71 36.99
C TYR A 335 15.88 -1.40 37.44
N ARG A 336 16.95 -0.99 36.78
CA ARG A 336 17.59 0.33 36.96
C ARG A 336 17.02 1.24 35.89
N PRO A 337 16.25 2.29 36.24
CA PRO A 337 15.74 3.21 35.23
C PRO A 337 16.90 3.93 34.52
N PRO A 338 16.79 4.22 33.20
CA PRO A 338 17.81 4.96 32.50
C PRO A 338 17.94 6.38 33.09
N PRO A 339 19.15 6.98 33.05
CA PRO A 339 19.39 8.32 33.58
C PRO A 339 18.55 9.34 32.80
N THR A 340 17.89 10.23 33.54
CA THR A 340 17.11 11.35 33.00
C THR A 340 18.03 12.23 32.13
N PRO A 341 17.71 12.53 30.86
CA PRO A 341 18.51 13.41 30.04
C PRO A 341 18.51 14.82 30.66
N ALA A 342 19.69 15.42 30.71
CA ALA A 342 19.89 16.80 31.16
C ALA A 342 19.13 17.79 30.25
N PRO A 343 18.62 18.92 30.77
CA PRO A 343 17.90 19.89 29.98
C PRO A 343 18.81 20.50 28.91
N VAL A 344 18.48 20.27 27.64
CA VAL A 344 19.17 20.90 26.50
C VAL A 344 18.76 22.36 26.48
N SER A 345 19.72 23.26 26.69
CA SER A 345 19.55 24.69 26.51
C SER A 345 19.20 24.99 25.05
N ARG A 346 18.01 25.48 24.78
CA ARG A 346 17.62 25.97 23.46
C ARG A 346 18.36 27.26 23.14
N SER A 347 19.36 27.19 22.26
CA SER A 347 19.93 28.36 21.63
C SER A 347 18.90 28.96 20.64
N SER A 348 18.36 30.14 20.99
CA SER A 348 17.48 30.94 20.17
C SER A 348 18.30 31.72 19.12
N GLY A 349 18.70 31.05 18.07
CA GLY A 349 19.48 31.70 17.02
C GLY A 349 19.19 31.09 15.67
N ARG A 350 18.08 31.47 14.99
CA ARG A 350 17.93 31.41 13.52
C ARG A 350 16.57 31.84 12.96
N ARG A 351 15.79 32.63 13.69
CA ARG A 351 14.52 33.16 13.13
C ARG A 351 14.64 34.56 12.48
N THR A 352 15.76 35.26 12.65
CA THR A 352 15.96 36.62 12.09
C THR A 352 16.29 36.59 10.60
N GLY A 353 16.93 35.55 10.05
CA GLY A 353 17.34 35.52 8.64
C GLY A 353 16.17 35.40 7.66
N LEU A 354 15.17 34.57 7.99
CA LEU A 354 14.02 34.31 7.09
C LEU A 354 13.08 35.51 7.00
N SER A 355 12.90 36.24 8.12
CA SER A 355 12.05 37.45 8.16
C SER A 355 12.66 38.62 7.38
N VAL A 356 13.98 38.78 7.40
CA VAL A 356 14.68 39.81 6.62
C VAL A 356 14.62 39.47 5.12
N LEU A 357 14.79 38.22 4.74
CA LEU A 357 14.69 37.77 3.33
C LEU A 357 13.29 38.02 2.76
N LEU A 358 12.26 37.70 3.53
CA LEU A 358 10.86 37.93 3.14
C LEU A 358 10.54 39.42 2.98
N ALA A 359 11.04 40.30 3.88
CA ALA A 359 10.87 41.72 3.79
C ALA A 359 11.54 42.33 2.55
N VAL A 360 12.75 41.87 2.21
CA VAL A 360 13.46 42.33 1.00
C VAL A 360 12.72 41.86 -0.27
N LEU A 361 12.18 40.63 -0.31
CA LEU A 361 11.41 40.16 -1.45
C LEU A 361 10.12 40.96 -1.68
N ILE A 362 9.41 41.34 -0.60
CA ILE A 362 8.20 42.16 -0.68
C ILE A 362 8.54 43.58 -1.22
N LEU A 363 9.65 44.16 -0.79
CA LEU A 363 10.08 45.47 -1.29
C LEU A 363 10.47 45.42 -2.78
N LEU A 364 11.13 44.37 -3.23
CA LEU A 364 11.47 44.18 -4.64
C LEU A 364 10.24 44.02 -5.52
N LEU A 365 9.23 43.24 -5.05
CA LEU A 365 7.96 43.06 -5.75
C LEU A 365 7.17 44.38 -5.82
N ALA A 366 7.12 45.14 -4.75
CA ALA A 366 6.45 46.46 -4.74
C ALA A 366 7.14 47.44 -5.71
N GLY A 367 8.47 47.46 -5.76
CA GLY A 367 9.24 48.26 -6.71
C GLY A 367 8.96 47.85 -8.17
N LEU A 368 8.89 46.56 -8.47
CA LEU A 368 8.57 46.08 -9.82
C LEU A 368 7.15 46.46 -10.26
N VAL A 369 6.17 46.35 -9.35
CA VAL A 369 4.79 46.78 -9.61
C VAL A 369 4.72 48.30 -9.92
N LEU A 370 5.48 49.12 -9.17
CA LEU A 370 5.51 50.57 -9.41
C LEU A 370 6.13 50.91 -10.78
N VAL A 371 7.19 50.21 -11.18
CA VAL A 371 7.82 50.42 -12.50
C VAL A 371 6.87 50.00 -13.62
N VAL A 372 6.15 48.88 -13.49
CA VAL A 372 5.18 48.41 -14.49
C VAL A 372 3.99 49.39 -14.57
N LEU A 373 3.47 49.90 -13.43
CA LEU A 373 2.41 50.89 -13.42
C LEU A 373 2.86 52.19 -14.09
N ASN A 374 4.08 52.67 -13.81
CA ASN A 374 4.61 53.87 -14.44
C ASN A 374 4.85 53.73 -15.95
N ALA A 375 5.27 52.52 -16.41
CA ALA A 375 5.41 52.20 -17.82
C ALA A 375 4.06 52.14 -18.55
N VAL A 376 3.01 51.59 -17.89
CA VAL A 376 1.67 51.47 -18.48
C VAL A 376 0.96 52.84 -18.51
N PHE A 377 1.02 53.61 -17.44
CA PHE A 377 0.36 54.92 -17.37
C PHE A 377 1.16 56.03 -18.05
N GLY A 378 2.49 55.96 -18.11
CA GLY A 378 3.34 56.86 -18.86
C GLY A 378 3.18 56.77 -20.39
N SER A 379 2.74 55.60 -20.88
CA SER A 379 2.44 55.38 -22.32
C SER A 379 1.05 55.85 -22.74
N MET A 380 0.18 56.28 -21.81
CA MET A 380 -1.16 56.84 -22.08
C MET A 380 -1.21 58.38 -22.08
N ALA A 381 -0.08 59.04 -21.81
CA ALA A 381 -0.01 60.47 -21.70
C ALA A 381 0.78 61.17 -22.85
N MET A 382 1.01 60.48 -23.98
CA MET A 382 1.52 61.06 -25.23
C MET A 382 0.50 60.95 -26.35
#